data_4f37c123a19fab66f2c5ecad5f36cf1b
#
_entry.id   4f37c123a19fab66f2c5ecad5f36cf1b
#
_cell.length_a   1.000
_cell.length_b   1.000
_cell.length_c   1.000
_cell.angle_alpha   90.00
_cell.angle_beta   90.00
_cell.angle_gamma   90.00
#
_symmetry.space_group_name_H-M   'P 1'
#
loop_
_entity.id
_entity.type
_entity.pdbx_description
1 polymer ?
#
loop_
_entity_poly.entity_id
_entity_poly.type
_entity_poly.pdbx_seq_one_letter_code
_entity_poly.pdbx_strand_id
1 'polypeptide(L)'
;MKKYLSIILLFITINSFGQTETLENIIKEATENSQLEHLAHELLDVIGPRLVGTPQMKTAHDWATKKYESWGIPSKLHKWGEWRGWERISTQIDMVSPRNRSLTGMQLAWSPSTKKKGVTAELDVMPEVSNKEEFDLWLQGVKGKFVMKDMKQPTGRPDYNWEEFATPESFEKMKKDRDDQTRAWRANLRKTGYGRGSIDKAIEDAGAVGIISSNWSRGFGVNKIFSARTKNIPTIDLELEDYTMLYRMVEYGDNPKIKVISKSKELGVVPTFNTIAEIRGVEKPEEYVILSAHFDSWDGGTGATDNGTGTLVMMETMRVLKAMYPNPKRTILVGHWGSEEQGLNGSRAFVEDFPKIVENTQAVFNQDNGTGRVVNINGAGFLHSYEYVSRWLNSVPNDVTKHIETSFPGSPSGGGSDNASFVAAGVPAFNLSSLNWSYWNYTWHTNRDTYDKIIFDDVRSNVILTAVLAYMASEDDSKTSRERMIMPIDSRSGKQRTWPTQRSPQRKGGL
;
A
#
# COMPACT_ATOMS: atom_id res chain seq x y z
N MET A 1 57.82 -16.54 -5.59
CA MET A 1 56.44 -16.95 -5.84
C MET A 1 55.71 -17.58 -4.66
N LYS A 2 56.28 -18.56 -3.90
CA LYS A 2 55.55 -19.20 -2.75
C LYS A 2 55.18 -18.25 -1.57
N LYS A 3 56.00 -17.24 -1.24
CA LYS A 3 55.67 -16.27 -0.17
C LYS A 3 54.50 -15.34 -0.52
N TYR A 4 54.31 -14.93 -1.77
CA TYR A 4 53.16 -14.11 -2.18
C TYR A 4 51.87 -14.90 -2.23
N LEU A 5 51.91 -16.18 -2.57
CA LEU A 5 50.72 -17.05 -2.57
C LEU A 5 50.19 -17.28 -1.17
N SER A 6 51.05 -17.42 -0.14
CA SER A 6 50.65 -17.59 1.27
C SER A 6 50.03 -16.30 1.84
N ILE A 7 50.48 -15.13 1.46
CA ILE A 7 49.90 -13.84 1.89
C ILE A 7 48.51 -13.63 1.25
N ILE A 8 48.33 -13.98 -0.01
CA ILE A 8 47.04 -13.88 -0.71
C ILE A 8 46.01 -14.86 -0.09
N LEU A 9 46.41 -16.10 0.23
CA LEU A 9 45.54 -17.08 0.90
C LEU A 9 45.17 -16.60 2.31
N LEU A 10 46.06 -15.98 3.06
CA LEU A 10 45.79 -15.45 4.40
C LEU A 10 44.80 -14.29 4.35
N PHE A 11 44.91 -13.39 3.37
CA PHE A 11 43.96 -12.28 3.19
C PHE A 11 42.54 -12.78 2.79
N ILE A 12 42.45 -13.80 1.96
CA ILE A 12 41.17 -14.41 1.54
C ILE A 12 40.50 -15.09 2.75
N THR A 13 41.24 -15.80 3.57
CA THR A 13 40.68 -16.46 4.78
C THR A 13 40.23 -15.48 5.83
N ILE A 14 40.99 -14.40 6.09
CA ILE A 14 40.61 -13.38 7.07
C ILE A 14 39.35 -12.62 6.63
N ASN A 15 39.20 -12.28 5.37
CA ASN A 15 38.00 -11.64 4.83
C ASN A 15 36.77 -12.56 4.92
N SER A 16 36.91 -13.86 4.61
CA SER A 16 35.79 -14.81 4.71
C SER A 16 35.33 -15.02 6.17
N PHE A 17 36.24 -15.07 7.13
CA PHE A 17 35.90 -15.17 8.56
C PHE A 17 35.18 -13.89 9.07
N GLY A 18 35.66 -12.70 8.69
CA GLY A 18 35.03 -11.45 9.09
C GLY A 18 33.63 -11.26 8.49
N GLN A 19 33.39 -11.71 7.26
CA GLN A 19 32.07 -11.69 6.63
C GLN A 19 31.08 -12.62 7.33
N THR A 20 31.49 -13.82 7.69
CA THR A 20 30.67 -14.80 8.40
C THR A 20 30.27 -14.29 9.79
N GLU A 21 31.19 -13.74 10.55
CA GLU A 21 30.95 -13.16 11.88
C GLU A 21 29.98 -11.97 11.80
N THR A 22 30.13 -11.08 10.83
CA THR A 22 29.21 -9.94 10.64
C THR A 22 27.79 -10.41 10.33
N LEU A 23 27.63 -11.42 9.45
CA LEU A 23 26.32 -12.00 9.13
C LEU A 23 25.65 -12.62 10.34
N GLU A 24 26.41 -13.42 11.13
CA GLU A 24 25.90 -14.02 12.36
C GLU A 24 25.44 -12.95 13.37
N ASN A 25 26.19 -11.86 13.52
CA ASN A 25 25.84 -10.75 14.40
C ASN A 25 24.58 -9.99 13.92
N ILE A 26 24.43 -9.77 12.60
CA ILE A 26 23.22 -9.18 12.01
C ILE A 26 21.99 -10.04 12.31
N ILE A 27 22.08 -11.36 12.07
CA ILE A 27 20.98 -12.28 12.32
C ILE A 27 20.64 -12.34 13.82
N LYS A 28 21.63 -12.42 14.67
CA LYS A 28 21.47 -12.43 16.13
C LYS A 28 20.79 -11.17 16.62
N GLU A 29 21.25 -9.99 16.20
CA GLU A 29 20.69 -8.70 16.60
C GLU A 29 19.23 -8.55 16.15
N ALA A 30 18.90 -8.96 14.91
CA ALA A 30 17.54 -8.95 14.41
C ALA A 30 16.61 -9.91 15.16
N THR A 31 17.15 -10.99 15.72
CA THR A 31 16.39 -12.02 16.42
C THR A 31 16.21 -11.73 17.90
N GLU A 32 17.33 -11.41 18.60
CA GLU A 32 17.36 -11.32 20.06
C GLU A 32 17.03 -9.91 20.60
N ASN A 33 17.30 -8.85 19.80
CA ASN A 33 17.16 -7.46 20.22
C ASN A 33 16.15 -6.68 19.34
N SER A 34 15.21 -7.38 18.73
CA SER A 34 14.20 -6.77 17.85
C SER A 34 13.37 -5.71 18.57
N GLN A 35 13.18 -4.55 17.92
CA GLN A 35 12.32 -3.47 18.39
C GLN A 35 10.98 -3.38 17.65
N LEU A 36 10.66 -4.38 16.84
CA LEU A 36 9.50 -4.36 15.93
C LEU A 36 8.18 -4.08 16.66
N GLU A 37 7.90 -4.78 17.76
CA GLU A 37 6.65 -4.64 18.51
C GLU A 37 6.50 -3.24 19.10
N HIS A 38 7.61 -2.66 19.62
CA HIS A 38 7.60 -1.31 20.17
C HIS A 38 7.43 -0.26 19.08
N LEU A 39 8.15 -0.37 17.98
CA LEU A 39 8.02 0.52 16.82
C LEU A 39 6.62 0.44 16.20
N ALA A 40 6.04 -0.78 16.11
CA ALA A 40 4.68 -0.98 15.64
C ALA A 40 3.65 -0.29 16.53
N HIS A 41 3.77 -0.43 17.85
CA HIS A 41 2.89 0.26 18.79
C HIS A 41 2.96 1.79 18.62
N GLU A 42 4.16 2.37 18.56
CA GLU A 42 4.30 3.81 18.38
C GLU A 42 3.71 4.30 17.05
N LEU A 43 3.99 3.58 15.95
CA LEU A 43 3.53 3.98 14.62
C LEU A 43 2.03 3.79 14.42
N LEU A 44 1.49 2.65 14.88
CA LEU A 44 0.13 2.22 14.53
C LEU A 44 -0.89 2.61 15.58
N ASP A 45 -0.58 2.44 16.88
CA ASP A 45 -1.53 2.73 17.95
C ASP A 45 -1.46 4.19 18.41
N VAL A 46 -0.24 4.78 18.48
CA VAL A 46 -0.06 6.14 18.98
C VAL A 46 -0.23 7.18 17.88
N ILE A 47 0.42 7.00 16.72
CA ILE A 47 0.32 7.93 15.58
C ILE A 47 -0.92 7.62 14.75
N GLY A 48 -1.12 6.35 14.38
CA GLY A 48 -2.28 5.87 13.64
C GLY A 48 -2.20 6.04 12.12
N PRO A 49 -3.32 6.26 11.43
CA PRO A 49 -3.37 6.31 9.97
C PRO A 49 -2.57 7.50 9.40
N ARG A 50 -1.89 7.25 8.27
CA ARG A 50 -0.91 8.17 7.69
C ARG A 50 -1.29 8.64 6.29
N LEU A 51 -2.55 9.02 6.10
CA LEU A 51 -3.02 9.51 4.81
C LEU A 51 -2.27 10.79 4.42
N VAL A 52 -1.86 10.91 3.16
CA VAL A 52 -1.17 12.09 2.65
C VAL A 52 -1.97 13.38 2.92
N GLY A 53 -1.29 14.41 3.40
CA GLY A 53 -1.92 15.69 3.75
C GLY A 53 -2.59 15.74 5.12
N THR A 54 -2.51 14.67 5.93
CA THR A 54 -3.01 14.69 7.31
C THR A 54 -1.94 15.10 8.32
N PRO A 55 -2.35 15.62 9.50
CA PRO A 55 -1.42 15.91 10.59
C PRO A 55 -0.67 14.64 11.06
N GLN A 56 -1.35 13.48 11.08
CA GLN A 56 -0.77 12.21 11.48
C GLN A 56 0.38 11.79 10.56
N MET A 57 0.25 12.01 9.24
CA MET A 57 1.36 11.75 8.30
C MET A 57 2.58 12.62 8.62
N LYS A 58 2.38 13.90 8.95
CA LYS A 58 3.48 14.77 9.37
C LYS A 58 4.12 14.30 10.68
N THR A 59 3.30 13.90 11.65
CA THR A 59 3.75 13.35 12.93
C THR A 59 4.58 12.07 12.72
N ALA A 60 4.17 11.19 11.80
CA ALA A 60 4.91 9.99 11.46
C ALA A 60 6.29 10.31 10.86
N HIS A 61 6.37 11.28 9.94
CA HIS A 61 7.65 11.74 9.39
C HIS A 61 8.60 12.27 10.49
N ASP A 62 8.07 13.08 11.41
CA ASP A 62 8.87 13.63 12.53
C ASP A 62 9.31 12.53 13.51
N TRP A 63 8.43 11.54 13.75
CA TRP A 63 8.76 10.38 14.58
C TRP A 63 9.87 9.54 13.94
N ALA A 64 9.75 9.18 12.66
CA ALA A 64 10.76 8.39 11.97
C ALA A 64 12.13 9.07 11.95
N THR A 65 12.17 10.40 11.68
CA THR A 65 13.40 11.19 11.74
C THR A 65 14.04 11.11 13.12
N LYS A 66 13.29 11.33 14.20
CA LYS A 66 13.78 11.23 15.57
C LYS A 66 14.27 9.83 15.93
N LYS A 67 13.60 8.77 15.46
CA LYS A 67 14.05 7.38 15.67
C LYS A 67 15.41 7.14 15.02
N TYR A 68 15.58 7.51 13.75
CA TYR A 68 16.87 7.42 13.07
C TYR A 68 17.97 8.20 13.79
N GLU A 69 17.69 9.42 14.18
CA GLU A 69 18.64 10.24 14.97
C GLU A 69 19.04 9.55 16.28
N SER A 70 18.08 8.94 17.00
CA SER A 70 18.34 8.21 18.25
C SER A 70 19.23 6.99 18.07
N TRP A 71 19.25 6.40 16.87
CA TRP A 71 20.15 5.30 16.49
C TRP A 71 21.48 5.79 15.90
N GLY A 72 21.70 7.12 15.85
CA GLY A 72 22.88 7.73 15.24
C GLY A 72 22.91 7.57 13.71
N ILE A 73 21.76 7.51 13.06
CA ILE A 73 21.59 7.46 11.62
C ILE A 73 21.12 8.82 11.12
N PRO A 74 21.92 9.55 10.33
CA PRO A 74 21.51 10.82 9.73
C PRO A 74 20.24 10.66 8.90
N SER A 75 19.29 11.57 9.11
CA SER A 75 18.02 11.54 8.39
C SER A 75 17.57 12.94 7.98
N LYS A 76 16.69 13.00 6.97
CA LYS A 76 16.13 14.26 6.48
C LYS A 76 14.74 14.05 5.87
N LEU A 77 13.94 15.11 5.88
CA LEU A 77 12.70 15.17 5.11
C LEU A 77 12.98 15.71 3.69
N HIS A 78 12.62 14.95 2.68
CA HIS A 78 12.61 15.39 1.30
C HIS A 78 11.22 15.93 0.97
N LYS A 79 11.05 17.27 0.92
CA LYS A 79 9.81 17.89 0.47
C LYS A 79 9.67 17.67 -1.04
N TRP A 80 8.69 16.87 -1.45
CA TRP A 80 8.50 16.55 -2.85
C TRP A 80 7.28 17.23 -3.50
N GLY A 81 6.35 17.78 -2.69
CA GLY A 81 5.17 18.42 -3.23
C GLY A 81 4.27 19.05 -2.18
N GLU A 82 3.02 19.25 -2.56
CA GLU A 82 1.95 19.83 -1.75
C GLU A 82 0.64 19.08 -2.01
N TRP A 83 -0.20 18.93 -0.97
CA TRP A 83 -1.46 18.21 -1.07
C TRP A 83 -2.58 18.93 -0.33
N ARG A 84 -3.85 18.62 -0.66
CA ARG A 84 -5.01 19.05 0.12
C ARG A 84 -4.90 18.47 1.53
N GLY A 85 -4.74 19.36 2.49
CA GLY A 85 -4.71 19.00 3.91
C GLY A 85 -6.11 18.72 4.42
N TRP A 86 -6.28 17.58 5.10
CA TRP A 86 -7.56 17.13 5.62
C TRP A 86 -7.36 16.23 6.84
N GLU A 87 -8.34 16.23 7.73
CA GLU A 87 -8.31 15.42 8.94
C GLU A 87 -9.71 14.84 9.21
N ARG A 88 -9.80 13.51 9.35
CA ARG A 88 -10.99 12.84 9.84
C ARG A 88 -11.11 13.03 11.34
N ILE A 89 -12.31 13.37 11.83
CA ILE A 89 -12.57 13.52 13.27
C ILE A 89 -13.48 12.41 13.76
N SER A 90 -14.67 12.26 13.18
CA SER A 90 -15.62 11.21 13.59
C SER A 90 -16.69 10.96 12.53
N THR A 91 -17.21 9.74 12.52
CA THR A 91 -18.40 9.36 11.74
C THR A 91 -19.34 8.55 12.64
N GLN A 92 -20.61 8.98 12.71
CA GLN A 92 -21.69 8.26 13.37
C GLN A 92 -22.84 8.11 12.39
N ILE A 93 -23.39 6.90 12.29
CA ILE A 93 -24.44 6.57 11.34
C ILE A 93 -25.48 5.71 12.05
N ASP A 94 -26.73 6.17 12.07
CA ASP A 94 -27.84 5.47 12.69
C ASP A 94 -29.00 5.35 11.70
N MET A 95 -29.57 4.17 11.55
CA MET A 95 -30.92 4.03 11.01
C MET A 95 -31.91 4.50 12.09
N VAL A 96 -32.81 5.41 11.74
CA VAL A 96 -33.77 5.99 12.67
C VAL A 96 -35.22 5.66 12.33
N SER A 97 -35.48 5.06 11.18
CA SER A 97 -36.77 4.53 10.75
C SER A 97 -36.55 3.32 9.85
N PRO A 98 -37.34 2.28 9.92
CA PRO A 98 -38.52 2.05 10.77
C PRO A 98 -38.19 1.68 12.24
N ARG A 99 -36.91 1.43 12.55
CA ARG A 99 -36.42 1.15 13.91
C ARG A 99 -35.04 1.77 14.10
N ASN A 100 -34.63 1.98 15.34
CA ASN A 100 -33.32 2.47 15.66
C ASN A 100 -32.28 1.33 15.57
N ARG A 101 -31.15 1.60 14.87
CA ARG A 101 -29.97 0.74 14.78
C ARG A 101 -28.75 1.55 14.43
N SER A 102 -27.68 1.40 15.17
CA SER A 102 -26.37 1.91 14.75
C SER A 102 -25.85 1.09 13.59
N LEU A 103 -25.27 1.76 12.59
CA LEU A 103 -24.73 1.18 11.37
C LEU A 103 -23.21 1.30 11.39
N THR A 104 -22.56 0.28 10.86
CA THR A 104 -21.09 0.24 10.75
C THR A 104 -20.65 0.87 9.43
N GLY A 105 -19.94 1.98 9.53
CA GLY A 105 -19.42 2.67 8.36
C GLY A 105 -18.59 3.87 8.73
N MET A 106 -17.95 4.45 7.71
CA MET A 106 -17.14 5.65 7.89
C MET A 106 -17.15 6.55 6.66
N GLN A 107 -16.87 7.81 6.90
CA GLN A 107 -16.68 8.82 5.88
C GLN A 107 -15.47 8.46 5.02
N LEU A 108 -15.57 8.59 3.70
CA LEU A 108 -14.42 8.43 2.81
C LEU A 108 -13.39 9.55 3.01
N ALA A 109 -12.14 9.30 2.63
CA ALA A 109 -11.07 10.30 2.71
C ALA A 109 -11.42 11.55 1.88
N TRP A 110 -11.07 12.73 2.40
CA TRP A 110 -11.39 14.06 1.84
C TRP A 110 -12.88 14.35 1.64
N SER A 111 -13.77 13.54 2.21
CA SER A 111 -15.20 13.83 2.18
C SER A 111 -15.54 15.03 3.06
N PRO A 112 -16.47 15.92 2.64
CA PRO A 112 -16.94 17.01 3.48
C PRO A 112 -17.68 16.55 4.73
N SER A 113 -17.69 17.41 5.75
CA SER A 113 -18.49 17.20 6.96
C SER A 113 -19.99 17.36 6.69
N THR A 114 -20.82 16.76 7.53
CA THR A 114 -22.23 17.16 7.66
C THR A 114 -22.36 18.49 8.44
N LYS A 115 -23.56 19.08 8.46
CA LYS A 115 -23.88 20.13 9.43
C LYS A 115 -23.73 19.59 10.86
N LYS A 116 -23.50 20.47 11.84
CA LYS A 116 -23.24 20.11 13.26
C LYS A 116 -24.22 19.10 13.87
N LYS A 117 -25.51 19.21 13.54
CA LYS A 117 -26.56 18.30 14.03
C LYS A 117 -26.69 17.01 13.20
N GLY A 118 -25.86 16.87 12.15
CA GLY A 118 -25.98 15.82 11.16
C GLY A 118 -27.07 16.08 10.11
N VAL A 119 -27.33 15.08 9.30
CA VAL A 119 -28.36 15.03 8.28
C VAL A 119 -29.19 13.79 8.50
N THR A 120 -30.52 13.94 8.51
CA THR A 120 -31.48 12.83 8.55
C THR A 120 -32.29 12.85 7.28
N ALA A 121 -32.31 11.77 6.53
CA ALA A 121 -33.03 11.67 5.26
C ALA A 121 -33.37 10.22 4.90
N GLU A 122 -34.29 10.07 3.97
CA GLU A 122 -34.59 8.81 3.30
C GLU A 122 -33.45 8.40 2.37
N LEU A 123 -33.41 7.13 2.05
CA LEU A 123 -32.48 6.53 1.10
C LEU A 123 -33.16 6.35 -0.25
N ASP A 124 -32.39 6.50 -1.29
CA ASP A 124 -32.76 6.12 -2.66
C ASP A 124 -31.65 5.25 -3.24
N VAL A 125 -32.00 4.31 -4.12
CA VAL A 125 -31.04 3.41 -4.76
C VAL A 125 -30.88 3.82 -6.22
N MET A 126 -29.62 3.87 -6.67
CA MET A 126 -29.32 4.12 -8.08
C MET A 126 -29.97 3.03 -8.96
N PRO A 127 -30.84 3.39 -9.89
CA PRO A 127 -31.60 2.43 -10.70
C PRO A 127 -30.74 1.79 -11.80
N GLU A 128 -31.25 0.68 -12.35
CA GLU A 128 -30.84 0.25 -13.67
C GLU A 128 -31.50 1.16 -14.71
N VAL A 129 -30.69 1.60 -15.68
CA VAL A 129 -31.14 2.52 -16.74
C VAL A 129 -30.78 2.00 -18.13
N SER A 130 -31.55 2.41 -19.12
CA SER A 130 -31.28 2.05 -20.51
C SER A 130 -30.33 3.05 -21.18
N ASN A 131 -30.35 4.32 -20.74
CA ASN A 131 -29.59 5.43 -21.31
C ASN A 131 -29.41 6.56 -20.30
N LYS A 132 -28.74 7.63 -20.74
CA LYS A 132 -28.45 8.82 -19.91
C LYS A 132 -29.73 9.58 -19.56
N GLU A 133 -30.69 9.67 -20.47
CA GLU A 133 -31.94 10.41 -20.28
C GLU A 133 -32.76 9.84 -19.11
N GLU A 134 -32.84 8.51 -19.00
CA GLU A 134 -33.49 7.85 -17.85
C GLU A 134 -32.75 8.13 -16.55
N PHE A 135 -31.42 8.15 -16.56
CA PHE A 135 -30.63 8.48 -15.39
C PHE A 135 -30.83 9.95 -14.97
N ASP A 136 -30.85 10.89 -15.93
CA ASP A 136 -31.07 12.30 -15.67
C ASP A 136 -32.51 12.56 -15.14
N LEU A 137 -33.49 11.77 -15.57
CA LEU A 137 -34.86 11.84 -15.03
C LEU A 137 -34.91 11.36 -13.56
N TRP A 138 -34.24 10.25 -13.25
CA TRP A 138 -34.13 9.77 -11.86
C TRP A 138 -33.42 10.78 -10.97
N LEU A 139 -32.37 11.45 -11.45
CA LEU A 139 -31.65 12.48 -10.68
C LEU A 139 -32.57 13.60 -10.18
N GLN A 140 -33.67 13.93 -10.88
CA GLN A 140 -34.64 14.94 -10.44
C GLN A 140 -35.36 14.55 -9.13
N GLY A 141 -35.41 13.26 -8.81
CA GLY A 141 -36.04 12.72 -7.60
C GLY A 141 -35.14 12.53 -6.39
N VAL A 142 -33.80 12.76 -6.51
CA VAL A 142 -32.86 12.48 -5.41
C VAL A 142 -32.67 13.63 -4.42
N LYS A 143 -33.25 14.81 -4.72
CA LYS A 143 -33.14 15.99 -3.87
C LYS A 143 -33.57 15.70 -2.44
N GLY A 144 -32.68 15.99 -1.48
CA GLY A 144 -32.96 15.79 -0.05
C GLY A 144 -32.83 14.35 0.46
N LYS A 145 -32.38 13.42 -0.38
CA LYS A 145 -32.18 12.01 -0.02
C LYS A 145 -30.69 11.64 0.06
N PHE A 146 -30.36 10.58 0.77
CA PHE A 146 -29.12 9.85 0.60
C PHE A 146 -29.22 8.91 -0.60
N VAL A 147 -28.18 8.84 -1.41
CA VAL A 147 -28.15 7.98 -2.60
C VAL A 147 -27.20 6.80 -2.38
N MET A 148 -27.73 5.59 -2.45
CA MET A 148 -26.99 4.32 -2.47
C MET A 148 -26.58 4.03 -3.90
N LYS A 149 -25.27 4.14 -4.20
CA LYS A 149 -24.79 4.07 -5.60
C LYS A 149 -24.22 2.75 -6.03
N ASP A 150 -23.87 1.87 -5.10
CA ASP A 150 -23.24 0.59 -5.42
C ASP A 150 -24.26 -0.55 -5.52
N MET A 151 -23.88 -1.61 -6.23
CA MET A 151 -24.72 -2.80 -6.36
C MET A 151 -24.82 -3.56 -5.03
N LYS A 152 -25.96 -4.23 -4.80
CA LYS A 152 -26.01 -5.27 -3.77
C LYS A 152 -25.25 -6.51 -4.25
N GLN A 153 -24.67 -7.25 -3.32
CA GLN A 153 -23.99 -8.50 -3.63
C GLN A 153 -24.97 -9.69 -3.60
N PRO A 154 -24.80 -10.73 -4.44
CA PRO A 154 -25.63 -11.95 -4.37
C PRO A 154 -25.56 -12.61 -3.00
N THR A 155 -24.40 -12.55 -2.36
CA THR A 155 -24.14 -13.04 -1.01
C THR A 155 -23.00 -12.27 -0.38
N GLY A 156 -23.08 -12.04 0.94
CA GLY A 156 -22.01 -11.47 1.75
C GLY A 156 -21.03 -12.51 2.32
N ARG A 157 -21.19 -13.80 1.98
CA ARG A 157 -20.26 -14.84 2.43
C ARG A 157 -18.92 -14.74 1.70
N PRO A 158 -17.76 -14.69 2.41
CA PRO A 158 -16.43 -14.76 1.80
C PRO A 158 -16.23 -16.02 0.96
N ASP A 159 -15.33 -15.96 -0.02
CA ASP A 159 -15.05 -17.09 -0.92
C ASP A 159 -14.56 -18.33 -0.16
N TYR A 160 -13.73 -18.17 0.87
CA TYR A 160 -13.24 -19.29 1.67
C TYR A 160 -14.34 -20.06 2.41
N ASN A 161 -15.46 -19.40 2.80
CA ASN A 161 -16.62 -20.11 3.37
C ASN A 161 -17.31 -20.98 2.33
N TRP A 162 -17.39 -20.50 1.07
CA TRP A 162 -17.94 -21.29 -0.01
C TRP A 162 -17.02 -22.46 -0.37
N GLU A 163 -15.72 -22.21 -0.38
CA GLU A 163 -14.71 -23.25 -0.64
C GLU A 163 -14.76 -24.38 0.41
N GLU A 164 -14.97 -24.02 1.68
CA GLU A 164 -15.01 -24.97 2.82
C GLU A 164 -16.33 -25.73 2.91
N PHE A 165 -17.48 -25.08 2.68
CA PHE A 165 -18.79 -25.62 3.04
C PHE A 165 -19.74 -25.89 1.87
N ALA A 166 -19.54 -25.27 0.71
CA ALA A 166 -20.44 -25.45 -0.43
C ALA A 166 -20.08 -26.69 -1.24
N THR A 167 -21.06 -27.20 -2.01
CA THR A 167 -20.71 -28.13 -3.08
C THR A 167 -19.93 -27.42 -4.19
N PRO A 168 -19.08 -28.10 -4.97
CA PRO A 168 -18.34 -27.49 -6.05
C PRO A 168 -19.26 -26.73 -7.04
N GLU A 169 -20.41 -27.31 -7.40
CA GLU A 169 -21.37 -26.71 -8.33
C GLU A 169 -21.97 -25.43 -7.76
N SER A 170 -22.30 -25.43 -6.44
CA SER A 170 -22.86 -24.26 -5.75
C SER A 170 -21.82 -23.15 -5.66
N PHE A 171 -20.55 -23.47 -5.41
CA PHE A 171 -19.46 -22.50 -5.37
C PHE A 171 -19.21 -21.88 -6.75
N GLU A 172 -19.12 -22.69 -7.80
CA GLU A 172 -18.95 -22.17 -9.17
C GLU A 172 -20.15 -21.29 -9.60
N LYS A 173 -21.37 -21.69 -9.25
CA LYS A 173 -22.57 -20.87 -9.49
C LYS A 173 -22.46 -19.52 -8.80
N MET A 174 -22.08 -19.48 -7.52
CA MET A 174 -21.91 -18.23 -6.76
C MET A 174 -20.87 -17.31 -7.40
N LYS A 175 -19.71 -17.85 -7.81
CA LYS A 175 -18.68 -17.05 -8.51
C LYS A 175 -19.24 -16.46 -9.80
N LYS A 176 -19.92 -17.28 -10.59
CA LYS A 176 -20.56 -16.85 -11.84
C LYS A 176 -21.59 -15.75 -11.58
N ASP A 177 -22.47 -15.92 -10.60
CA ASP A 177 -23.51 -14.94 -10.26
C ASP A 177 -22.89 -13.58 -9.85
N ARG A 178 -21.82 -13.58 -9.06
CA ARG A 178 -21.06 -12.36 -8.71
C ARG A 178 -20.45 -11.68 -9.94
N ASP A 179 -19.85 -12.45 -10.83
CA ASP A 179 -19.24 -11.92 -12.04
C ASP A 179 -20.27 -11.36 -13.01
N ASP A 180 -21.39 -12.05 -13.17
CA ASP A 180 -22.48 -11.61 -14.03
C ASP A 180 -23.10 -10.31 -13.52
N GLN A 181 -23.40 -10.23 -12.23
CA GLN A 181 -23.94 -9.01 -11.61
C GLN A 181 -22.94 -7.85 -11.64
N THR A 182 -21.65 -8.12 -11.40
CA THR A 182 -20.62 -7.10 -11.52
C THR A 182 -20.50 -6.56 -12.94
N ARG A 183 -20.59 -7.44 -13.96
CA ARG A 183 -20.60 -7.02 -15.36
C ARG A 183 -21.84 -6.19 -15.70
N ALA A 184 -23.01 -6.63 -15.24
CA ALA A 184 -24.27 -5.91 -15.44
C ALA A 184 -24.23 -4.52 -14.81
N TRP A 185 -23.78 -4.42 -13.55
CA TRP A 185 -23.63 -3.14 -12.85
C TRP A 185 -22.64 -2.20 -13.56
N ARG A 186 -21.47 -2.71 -13.99
CA ARG A 186 -20.52 -1.90 -14.77
C ARG A 186 -21.09 -1.46 -16.12
N ALA A 187 -21.93 -2.28 -16.75
CA ALA A 187 -22.63 -1.89 -17.96
C ALA A 187 -23.67 -0.80 -17.68
N ASN A 188 -24.40 -0.90 -16.58
CA ASN A 188 -25.34 0.13 -16.12
C ASN A 188 -24.64 1.47 -15.87
N LEU A 189 -23.50 1.48 -15.18
CA LEU A 189 -22.70 2.68 -14.98
C LEU A 189 -22.32 3.38 -16.30
N ARG A 190 -22.00 2.61 -17.35
CA ARG A 190 -21.71 3.19 -18.67
C ARG A 190 -22.93 3.81 -19.34
N LYS A 191 -24.10 3.20 -19.15
CA LYS A 191 -25.39 3.70 -19.72
C LYS A 191 -25.82 5.02 -19.09
N THR A 192 -25.40 5.33 -17.87
CA THR A 192 -25.67 6.65 -17.25
C THR A 192 -25.08 7.83 -18.04
N GLY A 193 -24.14 7.58 -18.96
CA GLY A 193 -23.43 8.62 -19.71
C GLY A 193 -22.41 9.43 -18.89
N TYR A 194 -22.26 9.12 -17.60
CA TYR A 194 -21.28 9.76 -16.69
C TYR A 194 -20.09 8.83 -16.47
N GLY A 195 -18.86 9.39 -16.47
CA GLY A 195 -17.67 8.67 -16.06
C GLY A 195 -17.65 8.42 -14.53
N ARG A 196 -16.84 7.49 -14.06
CA ARG A 196 -16.73 7.10 -12.63
C ARG A 196 -16.65 8.28 -11.65
N GLY A 197 -15.99 9.40 -12.03
CA GLY A 197 -15.82 10.57 -11.18
C GLY A 197 -16.96 11.57 -11.27
N SER A 198 -17.77 11.53 -12.34
CA SER A 198 -18.83 12.50 -12.60
C SER A 198 -20.20 12.05 -12.12
N ILE A 199 -20.41 10.76 -11.87
CA ILE A 199 -21.67 10.26 -11.26
C ILE A 199 -21.86 10.88 -9.87
N ASP A 200 -20.85 10.84 -9.00
CA ASP A 200 -20.92 11.38 -7.64
C ASP A 200 -21.23 12.88 -7.67
N LYS A 201 -20.60 13.59 -8.62
CA LYS A 201 -20.90 15.02 -8.82
C LYS A 201 -22.31 15.26 -9.36
N ALA A 202 -22.79 14.44 -10.29
CA ALA A 202 -24.17 14.57 -10.81
C ALA A 202 -25.21 14.37 -9.71
N ILE A 203 -25.01 13.39 -8.83
CA ILE A 203 -25.84 13.15 -7.64
C ILE A 203 -25.80 14.35 -6.69
N GLU A 204 -24.62 14.89 -6.42
CA GLU A 204 -24.44 16.09 -5.60
C GLU A 204 -25.15 17.30 -6.21
N ASP A 205 -24.95 17.57 -7.50
CA ASP A 205 -25.55 18.70 -8.22
C ASP A 205 -27.08 18.59 -8.29
N ALA A 206 -27.63 17.39 -8.29
CA ALA A 206 -29.06 17.12 -8.23
C ALA A 206 -29.68 17.39 -6.84
N GLY A 207 -28.85 17.71 -5.83
CA GLY A 207 -29.30 18.11 -4.49
C GLY A 207 -29.50 16.94 -3.53
N ALA A 208 -28.87 15.80 -3.75
CA ALA A 208 -28.74 14.75 -2.73
C ALA A 208 -28.05 15.30 -1.49
N VAL A 209 -28.31 14.72 -0.32
CA VAL A 209 -27.70 15.14 0.94
C VAL A 209 -26.48 14.34 1.36
N GLY A 210 -26.18 13.28 0.64
CA GLY A 210 -24.99 12.44 0.80
C GLY A 210 -25.04 11.21 -0.11
N ILE A 211 -23.88 10.58 -0.27
CA ILE A 211 -23.73 9.33 -1.00
C ILE A 211 -23.39 8.23 -0.01
N ILE A 212 -24.04 7.09 -0.15
CA ILE A 212 -23.77 5.86 0.60
C ILE A 212 -23.17 4.85 -0.38
N SER A 213 -21.95 4.42 -0.11
CA SER A 213 -21.22 3.40 -0.86
C SER A 213 -20.99 2.14 -0.03
N SER A 214 -20.58 1.06 -0.68
CA SER A 214 -20.07 -0.15 -0.05
C SER A 214 -18.97 -0.75 -0.91
N ASN A 215 -17.72 -0.43 -0.58
CA ASN A 215 -16.54 -0.95 -1.26
C ASN A 215 -16.16 -2.32 -0.67
N TRP A 216 -16.98 -3.34 -0.92
CA TRP A 216 -16.79 -4.64 -0.31
C TRP A 216 -15.54 -5.37 -0.82
N SER A 217 -14.73 -5.88 0.09
CA SER A 217 -13.50 -6.63 -0.18
C SER A 217 -13.65 -8.15 -0.01
N ARG A 218 -14.87 -8.67 0.06
CA ARG A 218 -15.20 -10.08 0.30
C ARG A 218 -14.86 -10.59 1.71
N GLY A 219 -14.81 -9.69 2.70
CA GLY A 219 -14.68 -10.00 4.12
C GLY A 219 -15.93 -9.60 4.91
N PHE A 220 -16.13 -10.13 6.12
CA PHE A 220 -17.19 -9.72 7.03
C PHE A 220 -16.85 -8.42 7.73
N GLY A 221 -17.79 -7.50 7.84
CA GLY A 221 -17.67 -6.27 8.63
C GLY A 221 -16.56 -5.33 8.18
N VAL A 222 -16.28 -5.26 6.88
CA VAL A 222 -15.15 -4.52 6.32
C VAL A 222 -15.62 -3.29 5.58
N ASN A 223 -15.09 -2.13 5.95
CA ASN A 223 -15.18 -0.89 5.17
C ASN A 223 -13.86 -0.69 4.41
N LYS A 224 -13.94 -0.50 3.10
CA LYS A 224 -12.77 -0.18 2.27
C LYS A 224 -12.76 1.30 1.94
N ILE A 225 -11.70 1.99 2.32
CA ILE A 225 -11.63 3.45 2.25
C ILE A 225 -10.81 3.89 1.05
N PHE A 226 -11.41 4.79 0.28
CA PHE A 226 -10.81 5.53 -0.83
C PHE A 226 -11.21 7.01 -0.76
N SER A 227 -10.80 7.79 -1.75
CA SER A 227 -11.15 9.21 -1.84
C SER A 227 -12.63 9.42 -2.15
N ALA A 228 -13.28 10.31 -1.42
CA ALA A 228 -14.55 10.90 -1.83
C ALA A 228 -14.36 11.78 -3.08
N ARG A 229 -15.38 11.87 -3.90
CA ARG A 229 -15.42 12.71 -5.10
C ARG A 229 -16.42 13.87 -5.00
N THR A 230 -17.19 13.90 -3.91
CA THR A 230 -18.09 14.99 -3.56
C THR A 230 -17.33 16.14 -2.92
N LYS A 231 -17.84 17.37 -3.09
CA LYS A 231 -17.23 18.59 -2.54
C LYS A 231 -18.09 19.27 -1.46
N ASN A 232 -19.40 19.03 -1.45
CA ASN A 232 -20.34 19.73 -0.57
C ASN A 232 -21.23 18.81 0.26
N ILE A 233 -21.28 17.50 -0.10
CA ILE A 233 -22.06 16.49 0.63
C ILE A 233 -21.16 15.33 1.07
N PRO A 234 -21.44 14.68 2.20
CA PRO A 234 -20.64 13.56 2.67
C PRO A 234 -20.78 12.33 1.75
N THR A 235 -19.68 11.61 1.59
CA THR A 235 -19.67 10.25 1.04
C THR A 235 -19.26 9.29 2.14
N ILE A 236 -20.11 8.32 2.42
CA ILE A 236 -20.00 7.34 3.50
C ILE A 236 -19.87 5.95 2.90
N ASP A 237 -18.90 5.16 3.35
CA ASP A 237 -18.84 3.73 3.08
C ASP A 237 -19.50 2.96 4.22
N LEU A 238 -20.46 2.10 3.94
CA LEU A 238 -21.05 1.15 4.87
C LEU A 238 -20.50 -0.24 4.64
N GLU A 239 -20.31 -1.02 5.70
CA GLU A 239 -20.08 -2.46 5.55
C GLU A 239 -21.21 -3.11 4.78
N LEU A 240 -20.91 -4.21 4.10
CA LEU A 240 -21.87 -4.83 3.18
C LEU A 240 -23.17 -5.25 3.87
N GLU A 241 -23.08 -5.75 5.09
CA GLU A 241 -24.20 -6.27 5.88
C GLU A 241 -25.25 -5.19 6.11
N ASP A 242 -24.83 -4.00 6.54
CA ASP A 242 -25.72 -2.85 6.76
C ASP A 242 -26.17 -2.23 5.43
N TYR A 243 -25.26 -2.11 4.47
CA TYR A 243 -25.58 -1.60 3.13
C TYR A 243 -26.68 -2.41 2.45
N THR A 244 -26.53 -3.73 2.40
CA THR A 244 -27.50 -4.60 1.72
C THR A 244 -28.83 -4.73 2.48
N MET A 245 -28.80 -4.60 3.80
CA MET A 245 -30.02 -4.49 4.60
C MET A 245 -30.83 -3.26 4.16
N LEU A 246 -30.22 -2.08 4.17
CA LEU A 246 -30.87 -0.84 3.74
C LEU A 246 -31.32 -0.90 2.28
N TYR A 247 -30.51 -1.49 1.41
CA TYR A 247 -30.84 -1.66 0.00
C TYR A 247 -32.13 -2.46 -0.19
N ARG A 248 -32.26 -3.62 0.51
CA ARG A 248 -33.49 -4.43 0.48
C ARG A 248 -34.69 -3.65 1.04
N MET A 249 -34.52 -2.88 2.11
CA MET A 249 -35.61 -2.07 2.65
C MET A 249 -36.13 -1.04 1.64
N VAL A 250 -35.24 -0.40 0.87
CA VAL A 250 -35.65 0.49 -0.21
C VAL A 250 -36.37 -0.29 -1.32
N GLU A 251 -35.85 -1.44 -1.74
CA GLU A 251 -36.47 -2.29 -2.78
C GLU A 251 -37.88 -2.77 -2.39
N TYR A 252 -38.11 -3.08 -1.11
CA TYR A 252 -39.41 -3.53 -0.60
C TYR A 252 -40.35 -2.38 -0.21
N GLY A 253 -39.92 -1.12 -0.36
CA GLY A 253 -40.75 0.06 -0.09
C GLY A 253 -40.88 0.43 1.38
N ASP A 254 -39.99 -0.04 2.26
CA ASP A 254 -40.02 0.27 3.71
C ASP A 254 -39.56 1.70 4.02
N ASN A 255 -39.05 2.46 3.05
CA ASN A 255 -38.60 3.84 3.15
C ASN A 255 -37.70 4.12 4.37
N PRO A 256 -36.54 3.42 4.52
CA PRO A 256 -35.69 3.60 5.67
C PRO A 256 -35.11 5.01 5.70
N LYS A 257 -34.96 5.56 6.93
CA LYS A 257 -34.27 6.84 7.17
C LYS A 257 -33.01 6.60 7.97
N ILE A 258 -31.94 7.24 7.54
CA ILE A 258 -30.69 7.25 8.28
C ILE A 258 -30.35 8.67 8.75
N LYS A 259 -29.66 8.75 9.90
CA LYS A 259 -29.01 9.96 10.40
C LYS A 259 -27.51 9.77 10.31
N VAL A 260 -26.84 10.70 9.63
CA VAL A 260 -25.38 10.73 9.52
C VAL A 260 -24.84 11.98 10.20
N ILE A 261 -23.88 11.81 11.09
CA ILE A 261 -23.06 12.89 11.66
C ILE A 261 -21.62 12.57 11.30
N SER A 262 -21.05 13.27 10.32
CA SER A 262 -19.64 13.15 9.96
C SER A 262 -18.92 14.47 10.21
N LYS A 263 -17.74 14.40 10.78
CA LYS A 263 -16.87 15.54 11.07
C LYS A 263 -15.51 15.31 10.48
N SER A 264 -15.03 16.28 9.74
CA SER A 264 -13.69 16.38 9.20
C SER A 264 -13.24 17.83 9.23
N LYS A 265 -11.96 18.09 9.04
CA LYS A 265 -11.40 19.42 9.03
C LYS A 265 -10.58 19.62 7.77
N GLU A 266 -10.88 20.66 7.02
CA GLU A 266 -10.05 21.13 5.91
C GLU A 266 -8.88 21.96 6.46
N LEU A 267 -7.65 21.67 6.00
CA LEU A 267 -6.42 22.30 6.48
C LEU A 267 -5.75 23.16 5.40
N GLY A 268 -6.40 23.32 4.25
CA GLY A 268 -5.82 24.02 3.11
C GLY A 268 -4.77 23.19 2.38
N VAL A 269 -3.77 23.85 1.82
CA VAL A 269 -2.65 23.18 1.14
C VAL A 269 -1.51 22.99 2.13
N VAL A 270 -1.01 21.77 2.25
CA VAL A 270 0.08 21.40 3.16
C VAL A 270 1.24 20.75 2.39
N PRO A 271 2.49 20.92 2.86
CA PRO A 271 3.64 20.25 2.25
C PRO A 271 3.61 18.75 2.48
N THR A 272 4.17 18.01 1.53
CA THR A 272 4.32 16.55 1.58
C THR A 272 5.78 16.13 1.47
N PHE A 273 6.12 15.02 2.14
CA PHE A 273 7.50 14.62 2.33
C PHE A 273 7.70 13.11 2.07
N ASN A 274 8.97 12.76 1.81
CA ASN A 274 9.53 11.45 2.10
C ASN A 274 10.46 11.58 3.31
N THR A 275 10.57 10.53 4.14
CA THR A 275 11.65 10.43 5.11
C THR A 275 12.79 9.61 4.51
N ILE A 276 13.99 10.17 4.52
CA ILE A 276 15.20 9.55 4.00
C ILE A 276 16.25 9.50 5.11
N ALA A 277 16.87 8.34 5.28
CA ALA A 277 17.99 8.17 6.20
C ALA A 277 19.09 7.34 5.53
N GLU A 278 20.36 7.50 5.97
CA GLU A 278 21.47 6.78 5.36
C GLU A 278 22.55 6.38 6.36
N ILE A 279 23.16 5.23 6.13
CA ILE A 279 24.43 4.81 6.70
C ILE A 279 25.46 4.98 5.60
N ARG A 280 26.32 5.99 5.73
CA ARG A 280 27.28 6.39 4.70
C ARG A 280 28.33 5.31 4.46
N GLY A 281 28.56 4.99 3.20
CA GLY A 281 29.60 4.05 2.78
C GLY A 281 31.01 4.59 2.98
N VAL A 282 31.96 3.70 3.27
CA VAL A 282 33.37 4.08 3.54
C VAL A 282 34.27 3.88 2.32
N GLU A 283 33.98 2.93 1.41
CA GLU A 283 34.81 2.69 0.23
C GLU A 283 34.18 3.27 -1.05
N LYS A 284 32.84 3.07 -1.21
CA LYS A 284 32.08 3.53 -2.37
C LYS A 284 30.91 4.40 -1.90
N PRO A 285 31.14 5.55 -1.26
CA PRO A 285 30.10 6.36 -0.64
C PRO A 285 29.07 6.94 -1.62
N GLU A 286 29.39 6.99 -2.92
CA GLU A 286 28.49 7.47 -3.97
C GLU A 286 27.75 6.33 -4.70
N GLU A 287 27.93 5.07 -4.30
CA GLU A 287 27.11 3.92 -4.72
C GLU A 287 26.12 3.57 -3.61
N TYR A 288 24.90 3.18 -3.98
CA TYR A 288 23.79 3.06 -3.02
C TYR A 288 23.13 1.68 -3.08
N VAL A 289 22.79 1.15 -1.91
CA VAL A 289 21.77 0.11 -1.74
C VAL A 289 20.56 0.79 -1.11
N ILE A 290 19.38 0.69 -1.72
CA ILE A 290 18.18 1.39 -1.26
C ILE A 290 17.18 0.40 -0.66
N LEU A 291 16.77 0.68 0.58
CA LEU A 291 15.64 0.05 1.26
C LEU A 291 14.40 0.89 1.02
N SER A 292 13.30 0.27 0.63
CA SER A 292 12.13 0.95 0.07
C SER A 292 10.84 0.42 0.66
N ALA A 293 10.03 1.31 1.23
CA ALA A 293 8.67 1.04 1.64
C ALA A 293 7.87 2.36 1.63
N HIS A 294 6.60 2.34 1.26
CA HIS A 294 5.79 3.54 1.45
C HIS A 294 5.39 3.73 2.90
N PHE A 295 5.20 4.99 3.25
CA PHE A 295 4.96 5.41 4.62
C PHE A 295 3.50 5.79 4.86
N ASP A 296 2.86 6.29 3.83
CA ASP A 296 1.45 6.61 3.88
C ASP A 296 0.57 5.36 3.95
N SER A 297 -0.66 5.56 4.31
CA SER A 297 -1.72 4.56 4.33
C SER A 297 -3.07 5.23 4.09
N TRP A 298 -4.08 4.46 3.70
CA TRP A 298 -5.46 4.91 3.85
C TRP A 298 -5.82 5.02 5.34
N ASP A 299 -6.83 5.85 5.64
CA ASP A 299 -7.20 6.22 7.01
C ASP A 299 -8.44 5.45 7.55
N GLY A 300 -8.71 4.29 6.98
CA GLY A 300 -9.76 3.39 7.46
C GLY A 300 -9.38 2.67 8.76
N GLY A 301 -8.21 2.03 8.75
CA GLY A 301 -7.52 1.45 9.89
C GLY A 301 -6.31 2.28 10.28
N THR A 302 -5.28 1.64 10.83
CA THR A 302 -4.02 2.29 11.20
C THR A 302 -2.91 2.06 10.16
N GLY A 303 -3.22 1.37 9.04
CA GLY A 303 -2.26 1.05 7.99
C GLY A 303 -1.16 0.11 8.50
N ALA A 304 -1.56 -0.96 9.20
CA ALA A 304 -0.61 -1.90 9.81
C ALA A 304 0.07 -2.78 8.78
N THR A 305 -0.70 -3.38 7.89
CA THR A 305 -0.20 -4.30 6.85
C THR A 305 -0.02 -3.61 5.50
N ASP A 306 -0.63 -2.42 5.35
CA ASP A 306 -0.56 -1.57 4.18
C ASP A 306 -0.23 -0.10 4.57
N ASN A 307 1.04 0.32 4.70
CA ASN A 307 2.23 -0.51 4.62
C ASN A 307 3.12 -0.32 5.89
N GLY A 308 2.48 -0.34 7.07
CA GLY A 308 3.20 -0.23 8.35
C GLY A 308 4.27 -1.31 8.50
N THR A 309 3.95 -2.57 8.17
CA THR A 309 4.92 -3.68 8.27
C THR A 309 6.10 -3.51 7.33
N GLY A 310 5.91 -3.07 6.09
CA GLY A 310 7.02 -2.76 5.19
C GLY A 310 7.91 -1.64 5.74
N THR A 311 7.31 -0.56 6.23
CA THR A 311 8.03 0.54 6.91
C THR A 311 8.83 0.02 8.11
N LEU A 312 8.23 -0.81 8.98
CA LEU A 312 8.88 -1.36 10.17
C LEU A 312 10.05 -2.28 9.81
N VAL A 313 9.91 -3.12 8.79
CA VAL A 313 11.02 -3.95 8.28
C VAL A 313 12.20 -3.09 7.88
N MET A 314 11.96 -2.01 7.12
CA MET A 314 13.06 -1.14 6.67
C MET A 314 13.67 -0.35 7.81
N MET A 315 12.89 0.14 8.77
CA MET A 315 13.39 0.83 9.96
C MET A 315 14.25 -0.09 10.83
N GLU A 316 13.75 -1.27 11.15
CA GLU A 316 14.47 -2.24 11.98
C GLU A 316 15.72 -2.76 11.27
N THR A 317 15.66 -2.98 9.95
CA THR A 317 16.84 -3.31 9.12
C THR A 317 17.93 -2.24 9.27
N MET A 318 17.57 -0.97 9.15
CA MET A 318 18.54 0.13 9.32
C MET A 318 19.12 0.18 10.73
N ARG A 319 18.32 -0.07 11.77
CA ARG A 319 18.79 -0.14 13.17
C ARG A 319 19.81 -1.26 13.35
N VAL A 320 19.46 -2.47 12.87
CA VAL A 320 20.32 -3.66 12.95
C VAL A 320 21.63 -3.44 12.20
N LEU A 321 21.57 -2.92 10.97
CA LEU A 321 22.77 -2.63 10.17
C LEU A 321 23.63 -1.54 10.82
N LYS A 322 23.03 -0.50 11.40
CA LYS A 322 23.81 0.52 12.12
C LYS A 322 24.55 -0.04 13.32
N ALA A 323 23.95 -0.97 14.04
CA ALA A 323 24.55 -1.60 15.20
C ALA A 323 25.66 -2.60 14.83
N MET A 324 25.46 -3.44 13.83
CA MET A 324 26.34 -4.57 13.50
C MET A 324 27.25 -4.32 12.29
N TYR A 325 26.90 -3.36 11.43
CA TYR A 325 27.63 -3.02 10.22
C TYR A 325 27.67 -1.49 9.99
N PRO A 326 28.26 -0.72 10.93
CA PRO A 326 28.20 0.75 10.93
C PRO A 326 29.02 1.43 9.80
N ASN A 327 29.92 0.71 9.17
CA ASN A 327 30.82 1.19 8.12
C ASN A 327 30.62 0.39 6.83
N PRO A 328 29.48 0.50 6.14
CA PRO A 328 29.21 -0.26 4.94
C PRO A 328 30.15 0.14 3.80
N LYS A 329 30.44 -0.79 2.89
CA LYS A 329 31.22 -0.50 1.70
C LYS A 329 30.54 0.53 0.81
N ARG A 330 29.24 0.34 0.50
CA ARG A 330 28.36 1.28 -0.18
C ARG A 330 27.42 1.95 0.80
N THR A 331 26.95 3.13 0.49
CA THR A 331 25.92 3.81 1.28
C THR A 331 24.62 3.00 1.26
N ILE A 332 24.09 2.67 2.46
CA ILE A 332 22.78 2.07 2.61
C ILE A 332 21.79 3.19 2.91
N LEU A 333 20.85 3.43 2.01
CA LEU A 333 19.83 4.47 2.09
C LEU A 333 18.46 3.84 2.28
N VAL A 334 17.65 4.40 3.16
CA VAL A 334 16.24 4.03 3.27
C VAL A 334 15.36 5.18 2.80
N GLY A 335 14.35 4.87 2.01
CA GLY A 335 13.29 5.77 1.60
C GLY A 335 11.94 5.29 2.12
N HIS A 336 11.30 6.12 2.97
CA HIS A 336 9.91 5.97 3.38
C HIS A 336 9.09 6.94 2.55
N TRP A 337 8.40 6.40 1.54
CA TRP A 337 7.76 7.20 0.50
C TRP A 337 6.38 7.68 0.95
N GLY A 338 6.07 8.94 0.66
CA GLY A 338 4.74 9.51 0.90
C GLY A 338 3.89 9.53 -0.36
N SER A 339 2.59 9.30 -0.21
CA SER A 339 1.62 9.32 -1.33
C SER A 339 1.86 8.22 -2.38
N GLU A 340 2.24 7.03 -1.93
CA GLU A 340 2.20 5.82 -2.75
C GLU A 340 0.77 5.54 -3.17
N GLU A 341 -0.15 5.55 -2.21
CA GLU A 341 -1.58 5.28 -2.31
C GLU A 341 -2.31 6.18 -3.33
N GLN A 342 -1.76 7.34 -3.63
CA GLN A 342 -2.29 8.25 -4.63
C GLN A 342 -1.47 8.23 -5.93
N GLY A 343 -0.62 7.21 -6.11
CA GLY A 343 0.07 6.92 -7.36
C GLY A 343 1.58 7.07 -7.33
N LEU A 344 2.26 6.51 -6.33
CA LEU A 344 3.73 6.41 -6.21
C LEU A 344 4.43 7.78 -6.24
N ASN A 345 3.79 8.84 -5.71
CA ASN A 345 4.29 10.20 -5.92
C ASN A 345 5.63 10.45 -5.24
N GLY A 346 5.83 9.93 -4.02
CA GLY A 346 7.06 10.10 -3.26
C GLY A 346 8.28 9.44 -3.91
N SER A 347 8.16 8.18 -4.33
CA SER A 347 9.26 7.48 -5.00
C SER A 347 9.56 8.04 -6.40
N ARG A 348 8.53 8.43 -7.16
CA ARG A 348 8.71 9.11 -8.45
C ARG A 348 9.43 10.43 -8.31
N ALA A 349 9.06 11.21 -7.28
CA ALA A 349 9.73 12.48 -6.99
C ALA A 349 11.18 12.26 -6.59
N PHE A 350 11.47 11.22 -5.77
CA PHE A 350 12.84 10.88 -5.43
C PHE A 350 13.67 10.52 -6.66
N VAL A 351 13.13 9.71 -7.56
CA VAL A 351 13.81 9.32 -8.80
C VAL A 351 14.09 10.54 -9.70
N GLU A 352 13.17 11.49 -9.76
CA GLU A 352 13.31 12.73 -10.56
C GLU A 352 14.29 13.72 -9.92
N ASP A 353 14.23 13.89 -8.58
CA ASP A 353 15.01 14.90 -7.84
C ASP A 353 16.47 14.47 -7.55
N PHE A 354 16.73 13.15 -7.50
CA PHE A 354 18.04 12.60 -7.16
C PHE A 354 18.63 11.68 -8.25
N PRO A 355 18.75 12.14 -9.50
CA PRO A 355 19.15 11.29 -10.63
C PRO A 355 20.54 10.67 -10.43
N LYS A 356 21.47 11.32 -9.74
CA LYS A 356 22.81 10.78 -9.44
C LYS A 356 22.76 9.59 -8.47
N ILE A 357 21.89 9.62 -7.47
CA ILE A 357 21.67 8.49 -6.57
C ILE A 357 21.10 7.32 -7.36
N VAL A 358 20.08 7.57 -8.18
CA VAL A 358 19.43 6.58 -9.04
C VAL A 358 20.41 5.94 -10.01
N GLU A 359 21.26 6.73 -10.66
CA GLU A 359 22.30 6.25 -11.57
C GLU A 359 23.32 5.34 -10.85
N ASN A 360 23.65 5.64 -9.61
CA ASN A 360 24.65 4.90 -8.85
C ASN A 360 24.04 3.87 -7.88
N THR A 361 22.76 3.57 -8.00
CA THR A 361 22.11 2.54 -7.18
C THR A 361 22.53 1.14 -7.63
N GLN A 362 22.99 0.33 -6.68
CA GLN A 362 23.36 -1.08 -6.82
C GLN A 362 22.10 -1.96 -6.90
N ALA A 363 21.19 -1.78 -5.93
CA ALA A 363 19.93 -2.49 -5.87
C ALA A 363 18.92 -1.71 -5.02
N VAL A 364 17.63 -1.95 -5.26
CA VAL A 364 16.53 -1.51 -4.41
C VAL A 364 15.79 -2.73 -3.90
N PHE A 365 15.56 -2.81 -2.59
CA PHE A 365 14.73 -3.83 -1.96
C PHE A 365 13.47 -3.16 -1.45
N ASN A 366 12.32 -3.50 -2.04
CA ASN A 366 11.02 -2.90 -1.72
C ASN A 366 10.12 -3.92 -1.06
N GLN A 367 9.47 -3.54 0.05
CA GLN A 367 8.42 -4.36 0.66
C GLN A 367 7.15 -3.56 0.81
N ASP A 368 6.10 -4.09 0.23
CA ASP A 368 4.77 -3.50 0.19
C ASP A 368 3.77 -4.59 -0.19
N ASN A 369 3.30 -5.33 0.77
CA ASN A 369 2.09 -6.15 0.68
C ASN A 369 1.91 -7.12 1.86
N GLY A 370 1.36 -6.57 2.92
CA GLY A 370 0.92 -7.39 4.04
C GLY A 370 2.01 -7.72 5.04
N THR A 371 1.65 -8.56 5.98
CA THR A 371 2.46 -8.89 7.16
C THR A 371 3.24 -10.19 7.02
N GLY A 372 2.97 -10.99 6.00
CA GLY A 372 3.53 -12.33 5.85
C GLY A 372 5.03 -12.34 5.57
N ARG A 373 5.68 -13.47 5.84
CA ARG A 373 7.05 -13.70 5.37
C ARG A 373 7.13 -13.57 3.85
N VAL A 374 8.27 -13.14 3.36
CA VAL A 374 8.53 -13.07 1.91
C VAL A 374 8.52 -14.47 1.31
N VAL A 375 7.74 -14.64 0.24
CA VAL A 375 7.60 -15.92 -0.46
C VAL A 375 7.92 -15.85 -1.95
N ASN A 376 8.13 -14.64 -2.49
CA ASN A 376 8.54 -14.50 -3.88
C ASN A 376 9.46 -13.29 -4.09
N ILE A 377 10.51 -13.48 -4.89
CA ILE A 377 11.39 -12.43 -5.39
C ILE A 377 11.56 -12.63 -6.89
N ASN A 378 11.24 -11.60 -7.66
CA ASN A 378 11.39 -11.65 -9.11
C ASN A 378 12.46 -10.68 -9.60
N GLY A 379 13.15 -11.04 -10.67
CA GLY A 379 14.30 -10.30 -11.23
C GLY A 379 13.94 -8.99 -11.93
N ALA A 380 12.67 -8.55 -11.87
CA ALA A 380 12.17 -7.29 -12.41
C ALA A 380 12.51 -7.03 -13.89
N GLY A 381 12.74 -8.09 -14.68
CA GLY A 381 13.09 -8.01 -16.10
C GLY A 381 14.57 -7.73 -16.40
N PHE A 382 15.45 -7.73 -15.39
CA PHE A 382 16.89 -7.56 -15.59
C PHE A 382 17.56 -8.92 -15.88
N LEU A 383 18.21 -9.04 -17.03
CA LEU A 383 18.70 -10.32 -17.57
C LEU A 383 19.65 -11.06 -16.63
N HIS A 384 20.57 -10.32 -15.98
CA HIS A 384 21.60 -10.89 -15.10
C HIS A 384 21.20 -10.87 -13.61
N SER A 385 19.94 -10.57 -13.29
CA SER A 385 19.49 -10.50 -11.89
C SER A 385 19.68 -11.82 -11.12
N TYR A 386 19.59 -12.95 -11.81
CA TYR A 386 19.88 -14.27 -11.23
C TYR A 386 21.27 -14.34 -10.59
N GLU A 387 22.31 -13.85 -11.28
CA GLU A 387 23.72 -14.02 -10.86
C GLU A 387 23.99 -13.37 -9.50
N TYR A 388 23.51 -12.14 -9.29
CA TYR A 388 23.79 -11.42 -8.05
C TYR A 388 22.74 -11.67 -6.96
N VAL A 389 21.45 -11.78 -7.29
CA VAL A 389 20.43 -12.06 -6.28
C VAL A 389 20.60 -13.46 -5.68
N SER A 390 20.91 -14.48 -6.49
CA SER A 390 21.20 -15.84 -5.99
C SER A 390 22.40 -15.86 -5.06
N ARG A 391 23.47 -15.13 -5.41
CA ARG A 391 24.66 -15.02 -4.59
C ARG A 391 24.35 -14.41 -3.22
N TRP A 392 23.53 -13.34 -3.19
CA TRP A 392 23.12 -12.70 -1.94
C TRP A 392 22.18 -13.57 -1.11
N LEU A 393 21.21 -14.24 -1.73
CA LEU A 393 20.28 -15.16 -1.07
C LEU A 393 20.98 -16.37 -0.45
N ASN A 394 22.09 -16.84 -1.01
CA ASN A 394 22.88 -17.95 -0.46
C ASN A 394 23.47 -17.63 0.93
N SER A 395 23.57 -16.35 1.31
CA SER A 395 24.03 -15.93 2.64
C SER A 395 22.89 -15.76 3.65
N VAL A 396 21.64 -15.83 3.19
CA VAL A 396 20.45 -15.77 4.08
C VAL A 396 20.21 -17.15 4.70
N PRO A 397 19.83 -17.25 5.99
CA PRO A 397 19.53 -18.54 6.61
C PRO A 397 18.50 -19.36 5.82
N ASN A 398 18.71 -20.66 5.73
CA ASN A 398 17.82 -21.56 4.99
C ASN A 398 16.38 -21.54 5.53
N ASP A 399 16.20 -21.34 6.83
CA ASP A 399 14.85 -21.25 7.42
C ASP A 399 14.04 -20.06 6.88
N VAL A 400 14.71 -19.01 6.45
CA VAL A 400 14.09 -17.85 5.78
C VAL A 400 13.88 -18.14 4.28
N THR A 401 14.91 -18.65 3.60
CA THR A 401 14.90 -18.81 2.13
C THR A 401 14.11 -20.00 1.60
N LYS A 402 13.94 -21.07 2.38
CA LYS A 402 13.22 -22.31 1.96
C LYS A 402 11.77 -22.08 1.49
N HIS A 403 11.19 -20.91 1.81
CA HIS A 403 9.84 -20.53 1.43
C HIS A 403 9.80 -19.56 0.23
N ILE A 404 10.96 -19.11 -0.27
CA ILE A 404 11.03 -18.09 -1.29
C ILE A 404 11.15 -18.74 -2.68
N GLU A 405 10.14 -18.50 -3.50
CA GLU A 405 10.21 -18.76 -4.93
C GLU A 405 10.87 -17.60 -5.65
N THR A 406 11.77 -17.91 -6.58
CA THR A 406 12.44 -16.89 -7.40
C THR A 406 12.08 -17.06 -8.86
N SER A 407 11.93 -15.94 -9.58
CA SER A 407 11.70 -15.95 -11.03
C SER A 407 12.64 -14.95 -11.73
N PHE A 408 13.50 -15.48 -12.60
CA PHE A 408 14.47 -14.70 -13.35
C PHE A 408 14.33 -14.91 -14.86
N PRO A 409 14.48 -13.88 -15.68
CA PRO A 409 14.64 -12.48 -15.30
C PRO A 409 13.37 -11.85 -14.70
N GLY A 410 12.25 -12.57 -14.61
CA GLY A 410 10.98 -12.07 -14.15
C GLY A 410 10.33 -11.10 -15.14
N SER A 411 9.50 -10.20 -14.64
CA SER A 411 8.86 -9.16 -15.45
C SER A 411 9.01 -7.79 -14.77
N PRO A 412 9.26 -6.72 -15.54
CA PRO A 412 9.34 -5.38 -14.97
C PRO A 412 7.96 -4.93 -14.48
N SER A 413 7.91 -4.35 -13.28
CA SER A 413 6.70 -3.72 -12.74
C SER A 413 6.48 -2.35 -13.38
N GLY A 414 5.25 -2.09 -13.83
CA GLY A 414 4.82 -0.78 -14.35
C GLY A 414 4.00 0.04 -13.34
N GLY A 415 3.83 -0.47 -12.11
CA GLY A 415 3.03 0.12 -11.04
C GLY A 415 2.78 -0.90 -9.93
N GLY A 416 1.88 -0.57 -9.01
CA GLY A 416 1.46 -1.44 -7.91
C GLY A 416 2.28 -1.25 -6.63
N SER A 417 3.53 -0.79 -6.71
CA SER A 417 4.33 -0.33 -5.58
C SER A 417 5.56 0.46 -6.04
N ASP A 418 6.28 1.06 -5.11
CA ASP A 418 7.37 2.04 -5.32
C ASP A 418 8.57 1.49 -6.09
N ASN A 419 8.85 0.18 -6.06
CA ASN A 419 9.88 -0.43 -6.90
C ASN A 419 9.68 -0.12 -8.39
N ALA A 420 8.43 0.07 -8.83
CA ALA A 420 8.10 0.41 -10.21
C ALA A 420 8.71 1.76 -10.67
N SER A 421 8.85 2.72 -9.76
CA SER A 421 9.50 4.01 -10.05
C SER A 421 10.96 3.81 -10.43
N PHE A 422 11.68 2.96 -9.72
CA PHE A 422 13.08 2.62 -9.96
C PHE A 422 13.27 1.72 -11.18
N VAL A 423 12.41 0.71 -11.35
CA VAL A 423 12.42 -0.17 -12.54
C VAL A 423 12.22 0.65 -13.81
N ALA A 424 11.30 1.61 -13.81
CA ALA A 424 11.08 2.50 -14.95
C ALA A 424 12.32 3.34 -15.29
N ALA A 425 13.09 3.75 -14.27
CA ALA A 425 14.36 4.45 -14.43
C ALA A 425 15.53 3.50 -14.79
N GLY A 426 15.30 2.19 -14.88
CA GLY A 426 16.33 1.21 -15.25
C GLY A 426 17.23 0.78 -14.11
N VAL A 427 16.76 0.87 -12.89
CA VAL A 427 17.45 0.40 -11.68
C VAL A 427 16.93 -0.97 -11.29
N PRO A 428 17.81 -1.97 -10.99
CA PRO A 428 17.39 -3.24 -10.42
C PRO A 428 16.68 -3.02 -9.07
N ALA A 429 15.34 -3.14 -9.09
CA ALA A 429 14.49 -2.92 -7.93
C ALA A 429 13.56 -4.11 -7.71
N PHE A 430 13.80 -4.83 -6.62
CA PHE A 430 13.17 -6.11 -6.31
C PHE A 430 12.03 -5.90 -5.31
N ASN A 431 10.84 -6.37 -5.68
CA ASN A 431 9.73 -6.44 -4.72
C ASN A 431 9.86 -7.74 -3.90
N LEU A 432 9.89 -7.59 -2.58
CA LEU A 432 9.91 -8.68 -1.61
C LEU A 432 8.46 -9.07 -1.29
N SER A 433 7.88 -9.94 -2.13
CA SER A 433 6.44 -10.24 -2.06
C SER A 433 6.09 -11.18 -0.90
N SER A 434 5.19 -10.74 -0.06
CA SER A 434 4.79 -11.42 1.18
C SER A 434 3.68 -12.47 0.98
N LEU A 435 3.62 -13.43 1.89
CA LEU A 435 2.50 -14.35 2.03
C LEU A 435 1.21 -13.59 2.39
N ASN A 436 0.11 -13.97 1.77
CA ASN A 436 -1.10 -13.14 1.72
C ASN A 436 -1.91 -13.07 3.03
N TRP A 437 -1.82 -13.82 4.02
CA TRP A 437 -2.61 -13.70 5.28
C TRP A 437 -3.99 -13.01 5.13
N SER A 438 -4.73 -13.28 4.04
CA SER A 438 -6.01 -12.63 3.70
C SER A 438 -5.95 -11.09 3.53
N TYR A 439 -4.78 -10.56 3.17
CA TYR A 439 -4.53 -9.14 2.96
C TYR A 439 -5.59 -8.46 2.08
N TRP A 440 -5.87 -9.01 0.91
CA TRP A 440 -6.82 -8.43 -0.06
C TRP A 440 -8.26 -8.36 0.44
N ASN A 441 -8.65 -9.25 1.36
CA ASN A 441 -10.03 -9.39 1.83
C ASN A 441 -10.29 -8.59 3.11
N TYR A 442 -9.28 -8.46 3.99
CA TYR A 442 -9.51 -7.92 5.31
C TYR A 442 -8.71 -6.68 5.65
N THR A 443 -7.51 -6.49 5.10
CA THR A 443 -6.64 -5.40 5.54
C THR A 443 -6.37 -4.36 4.47
N TRP A 444 -6.15 -4.75 3.22
CA TRP A 444 -5.83 -3.80 2.14
C TRP A 444 -6.87 -2.68 2.01
N HIS A 445 -6.45 -1.45 2.37
CA HIS A 445 -7.26 -0.21 2.38
C HIS A 445 -8.48 -0.25 3.31
N THR A 446 -8.51 -1.05 4.37
CA THR A 446 -9.72 -1.25 5.16
C THR A 446 -9.64 -0.69 6.58
N ASN A 447 -10.81 -0.60 7.23
CA ASN A 447 -10.94 -0.29 8.66
C ASN A 447 -10.43 -1.40 9.58
N ARG A 448 -10.00 -2.55 9.04
CA ARG A 448 -9.49 -3.71 9.80
C ARG A 448 -7.97 -3.83 9.74
N ASP A 449 -7.29 -2.92 9.06
CA ASP A 449 -5.84 -2.90 8.99
C ASP A 449 -5.22 -2.25 10.24
N THR A 450 -5.10 -3.06 11.29
CA THR A 450 -4.70 -2.66 12.64
C THR A 450 -3.59 -3.55 13.20
N TYR A 451 -2.91 -3.11 14.26
CA TYR A 451 -1.76 -3.76 14.90
C TYR A 451 -1.94 -5.27 15.11
N ASP A 452 -3.12 -5.71 15.56
CA ASP A 452 -3.45 -7.12 15.84
C ASP A 452 -3.48 -8.03 14.60
N LYS A 453 -3.24 -7.48 13.40
CA LYS A 453 -3.09 -8.24 12.16
C LYS A 453 -1.63 -8.57 11.82
N ILE A 454 -0.67 -8.05 12.60
CA ILE A 454 0.75 -8.27 12.35
C ILE A 454 1.16 -9.66 12.82
N ILE A 455 1.88 -10.37 11.97
CA ILE A 455 2.53 -11.64 12.29
C ILE A 455 4.02 -11.36 12.51
N PHE A 456 4.39 -11.02 13.75
CA PHE A 456 5.74 -10.53 14.07
C PHE A 456 6.86 -11.50 13.73
N ASP A 457 6.64 -12.81 13.82
CA ASP A 457 7.65 -13.81 13.42
C ASP A 457 7.95 -13.75 11.92
N ASP A 458 6.90 -13.59 11.09
CA ASP A 458 7.05 -13.40 9.65
C ASP A 458 7.75 -12.06 9.33
N VAL A 459 7.37 -10.97 10.03
CA VAL A 459 7.98 -9.63 9.85
C VAL A 459 9.46 -9.65 10.29
N ARG A 460 9.80 -10.34 11.38
CA ARG A 460 11.19 -10.51 11.84
C ARG A 460 12.03 -11.31 10.84
N SER A 461 11.44 -12.35 10.25
CA SER A 461 12.07 -13.10 9.15
C SER A 461 12.38 -12.18 7.95
N ASN A 462 11.48 -11.23 7.64
CA ASN A 462 11.71 -10.25 6.58
C ASN A 462 12.81 -9.25 6.92
N VAL A 463 12.98 -8.87 8.20
CA VAL A 463 14.12 -8.05 8.65
C VAL A 463 15.43 -8.77 8.41
N ILE A 464 15.51 -10.05 8.81
CA ILE A 464 16.72 -10.88 8.59
C ILE A 464 17.04 -10.96 7.09
N LEU A 465 16.05 -11.27 6.26
CA LEU A 465 16.20 -11.32 4.80
C LEU A 465 16.74 -10.00 4.26
N THR A 466 16.08 -8.90 4.59
CA THR A 466 16.40 -7.57 4.04
C THR A 466 17.77 -7.09 4.52
N ALA A 467 18.12 -7.32 5.79
CA ALA A 467 19.42 -6.93 6.34
C ALA A 467 20.58 -7.69 5.70
N VAL A 468 20.42 -9.01 5.51
CA VAL A 468 21.42 -9.82 4.85
C VAL A 468 21.54 -9.45 3.36
N LEU A 469 20.43 -9.24 2.65
CA LEU A 469 20.46 -8.80 1.25
C LEU A 469 21.13 -7.43 1.10
N ALA A 470 20.84 -6.48 2.00
CA ALA A 470 21.44 -5.15 1.98
C ALA A 470 22.94 -5.20 2.27
N TYR A 471 23.35 -5.99 3.26
CA TYR A 471 24.76 -6.24 3.56
C TYR A 471 25.49 -6.83 2.35
N MET A 472 24.98 -7.91 1.79
CA MET A 472 25.61 -8.61 0.66
C MET A 472 25.67 -7.72 -0.59
N ALA A 473 24.61 -6.98 -0.89
CA ALA A 473 24.60 -6.03 -2.01
C ALA A 473 25.59 -4.85 -1.79
N SER A 474 25.77 -4.43 -0.53
CA SER A 474 26.76 -3.41 -0.17
C SER A 474 28.19 -3.92 -0.35
N GLU A 475 28.49 -5.15 0.07
CA GLU A 475 29.82 -5.76 0.02
C GLU A 475 30.22 -6.29 -1.38
N ASP A 476 29.26 -6.56 -2.25
CA ASP A 476 29.54 -7.13 -3.56
C ASP A 476 30.52 -6.27 -4.38
N ASP A 477 31.62 -6.85 -4.82
CA ASP A 477 32.62 -6.15 -5.62
C ASP A 477 32.09 -5.70 -6.98
N SER A 478 31.17 -6.49 -7.54
CA SER A 478 30.56 -6.24 -8.84
C SER A 478 29.41 -5.25 -8.73
N LYS A 479 29.32 -4.34 -9.72
CA LYS A 479 28.10 -3.54 -9.91
C LYS A 479 27.04 -4.38 -10.61
N THR A 480 25.79 -4.28 -10.18
CA THR A 480 24.67 -4.99 -10.82
C THR A 480 24.47 -4.56 -12.27
N SER A 481 24.23 -5.52 -13.14
CA SER A 481 23.89 -5.25 -14.54
C SER A 481 22.50 -4.62 -14.64
N ARG A 482 22.37 -3.65 -15.52
CA ARG A 482 21.10 -3.00 -15.88
C ARG A 482 20.56 -3.45 -17.25
N GLU A 483 21.13 -4.51 -17.81
CA GLU A 483 20.69 -5.08 -19.06
C GLU A 483 19.27 -5.64 -18.91
N ARG A 484 18.39 -5.26 -19.83
CA ARG A 484 16.96 -5.52 -19.78
C ARG A 484 16.57 -6.63 -20.72
N MET A 485 15.57 -7.41 -20.32
CA MET A 485 14.97 -8.41 -21.20
C MET A 485 14.28 -7.74 -22.41
N ILE A 486 14.21 -8.47 -23.50
CA ILE A 486 13.33 -8.11 -24.62
C ILE A 486 11.90 -8.39 -24.19
N MET A 487 11.06 -7.35 -24.21
CA MET A 487 9.68 -7.47 -23.75
C MET A 487 8.87 -8.43 -24.66
N PRO A 488 7.99 -9.27 -24.09
CA PRO A 488 7.20 -10.21 -24.86
C PRO A 488 6.14 -9.51 -25.73
N ILE A 489 5.66 -10.23 -26.74
CA ILE A 489 4.49 -9.81 -27.55
C ILE A 489 3.24 -9.98 -26.68
N ASP A 490 2.41 -8.95 -26.63
CA ASP A 490 1.12 -9.00 -25.98
C ASP A 490 0.14 -9.88 -26.77
N SER A 491 -0.36 -10.95 -26.16
CA SER A 491 -1.22 -11.95 -26.82
C SER A 491 -2.56 -11.40 -27.28
N ARG A 492 -3.04 -10.29 -26.74
CA ARG A 492 -4.32 -9.68 -27.09
C ARG A 492 -4.19 -8.69 -28.25
N SER A 493 -3.13 -7.89 -28.21
CA SER A 493 -2.92 -6.82 -29.21
C SER A 493 -1.99 -7.22 -30.36
N GLY A 494 -1.22 -8.32 -30.23
CA GLY A 494 -0.18 -8.73 -31.17
C GLY A 494 1.01 -7.78 -31.23
N LYS A 495 1.08 -6.77 -30.37
CA LYS A 495 2.18 -5.79 -30.33
C LYS A 495 3.23 -6.17 -29.28
N GLN A 496 4.49 -5.88 -29.57
CA GLN A 496 5.54 -6.01 -28.59
C GLN A 496 5.31 -5.03 -27.45
N ARG A 497 5.35 -5.52 -26.21
CA ARG A 497 5.30 -4.65 -25.02
C ARG A 497 6.59 -3.80 -24.95
N THR A 498 6.48 -2.65 -24.35
CA THR A 498 7.61 -1.78 -24.06
C THR A 498 8.01 -1.87 -22.60
N TRP A 499 9.26 -1.57 -22.30
CA TRP A 499 9.70 -1.38 -20.93
C TRP A 499 8.84 -0.29 -20.26
N PRO A 500 8.52 -0.41 -18.95
CA PRO A 500 7.79 0.63 -18.23
C PRO A 500 8.45 2.00 -18.38
N THR A 501 7.66 3.01 -18.67
CA THR A 501 8.15 4.38 -18.81
C THR A 501 8.08 5.12 -17.48
N GLN A 502 9.10 5.92 -17.21
CA GLN A 502 9.11 6.81 -16.06
C GLN A 502 7.94 7.80 -16.14
N ARG A 503 7.25 7.99 -15.03
CA ARG A 503 6.13 8.94 -14.90
C ARG A 503 6.52 10.02 -13.90
N SER A 504 6.20 11.26 -14.19
CA SER A 504 6.38 12.36 -13.25
C SER A 504 5.43 12.24 -12.05
N PRO A 505 5.86 12.66 -10.85
CA PRO A 505 5.00 12.72 -9.67
C PRO A 505 3.92 13.79 -9.82
N GLN A 506 2.77 13.57 -9.22
CA GLN A 506 1.78 14.62 -9.02
C GLN A 506 2.20 15.47 -7.81
N ARG A 507 2.96 16.52 -8.06
CA ARG A 507 3.49 17.39 -6.99
C ARG A 507 2.46 18.29 -6.33
N LYS A 508 1.27 18.44 -6.90
CA LYS A 508 0.10 19.12 -6.32
C LYS A 508 -1.11 18.23 -6.49
N GLY A 509 -1.71 17.80 -5.42
CA GLY A 509 -2.79 16.85 -5.48
C GLY A 509 -3.92 17.08 -4.47
N GLY A 510 -5.04 16.37 -4.71
CA GLY A 510 -6.23 16.47 -3.85
C GLY A 510 -6.97 17.81 -3.91
N LEU A 511 -6.58 18.73 -4.82
CA LEU A 511 -7.10 20.10 -4.95
C LEU A 511 -8.31 20.19 -5.86
#